data_19c7a146a7162e27d073f932e77deb6a
#
_entry.id   19c7a146a7162e27d073f932e77deb6a
#
_cell.length_a   1.000
_cell.length_b   1.000
_cell.length_c   1.000
_cell.angle_alpha   90.00
_cell.angle_beta   90.00
_cell.angle_gamma   90.00
#
_symmetry.space_group_name_H-M   'P 1'
#
loop_
_entity.id
_entity.type
_entity.pdbx_description
1 polymer ?
#
loop_
_entity_poly.entity_id
_entity_poly.type
_entity_poly.pdbx_seq_one_letter_code
_entity_poly.pdbx_strand_id
1 'polypeptide(L)'
;CMKDCPPDAIHRAASGEVFIDSTCIGCGNCESNCPYDVIRMEYEAPDKPPIWAWLLFGYGADVGEVKDFQPDVEALAKGKKAVKCDACMSIKTGPACVSVCPTGAANRITPDNYLTYLQER
;
A
#
# COMPACT_ATOMS: atom_id res chain seq x y z
N CYS A 1 3.41 11.46 -12.42
CA CYS A 1 3.67 11.32 -10.97
C CYS A 1 5.16 11.39 -10.59
N MET A 2 6.08 10.77 -11.33
CA MET A 2 7.53 10.90 -11.03
C MET A 2 8.00 12.35 -11.08
N LYS A 3 7.60 13.11 -12.12
CA LYS A 3 7.97 14.53 -12.27
C LYS A 3 7.32 15.47 -11.27
N ASP A 4 6.19 15.06 -10.71
CA ASP A 4 5.39 15.87 -9.78
C ASP A 4 5.73 15.57 -8.30
N CYS A 5 6.69 14.69 -8.05
CA CYS A 5 7.12 14.31 -6.71
C CYS A 5 8.19 15.29 -6.19
N PRO A 6 7.90 16.16 -5.19
CA PRO A 6 8.86 17.14 -4.72
C PRO A 6 10.16 16.54 -4.15
N PRO A 7 10.10 15.46 -3.34
CA PRO A 7 11.31 14.80 -2.84
C PRO A 7 11.93 13.80 -3.82
N ASP A 8 11.41 13.66 -5.04
CA ASP A 8 11.84 12.66 -6.04
C ASP A 8 11.84 11.22 -5.51
N ALA A 9 10.83 10.89 -4.69
CA ALA A 9 10.70 9.59 -4.04
C ALA A 9 10.16 8.46 -4.95
N ILE A 10 9.80 8.77 -6.19
CA ILE A 10 9.23 7.80 -7.14
C ILE A 10 10.26 7.44 -8.19
N HIS A 11 10.71 6.20 -8.19
CA HIS A 11 11.75 5.71 -9.08
C HIS A 11 11.24 4.62 -10.00
N ARG A 12 11.92 4.43 -11.13
CA ARG A 12 11.68 3.35 -12.06
C ARG A 12 12.89 2.41 -12.09
N ALA A 13 12.67 1.15 -11.78
CA ALA A 13 13.68 0.10 -11.88
C ALA A 13 14.00 -0.22 -13.34
N ALA A 14 15.14 -0.87 -13.58
CA ALA A 14 15.53 -1.35 -14.92
C ALA A 14 14.52 -2.35 -15.52
N SER A 15 13.79 -3.09 -14.66
CA SER A 15 12.68 -3.97 -15.04
C SER A 15 11.46 -3.22 -15.59
N GLY A 16 11.43 -1.90 -15.45
CA GLY A 16 10.28 -1.06 -15.80
C GLY A 16 9.30 -0.85 -14.65
N GLU A 17 9.48 -1.53 -13.52
CA GLU A 17 8.64 -1.35 -12.35
C GLU A 17 8.89 0.02 -11.69
N VAL A 18 7.81 0.63 -11.24
CA VAL A 18 7.86 1.89 -10.47
C VAL A 18 7.73 1.57 -9.00
N PHE A 19 8.59 2.12 -8.17
CA PHE A 19 8.54 1.98 -6.71
C PHE A 19 8.63 3.33 -6.01
N ILE A 20 8.19 3.38 -4.77
CA ILE A 20 8.19 4.59 -3.94
C ILE A 20 9.18 4.35 -2.80
N ASP A 21 10.12 5.26 -2.66
CA ASP A 21 11.19 5.22 -1.66
C ASP A 21 10.72 5.78 -0.30
N SER A 22 11.51 5.49 0.74
CA SER A 22 11.34 5.99 2.10
C SER A 22 11.46 7.52 2.24
N THR A 23 12.02 8.21 1.24
CA THR A 23 12.08 9.67 1.17
C THR A 23 10.71 10.33 0.95
N CYS A 24 9.66 9.55 0.73
CA CYS A 24 8.29 10.04 0.55
C CYS A 24 7.83 10.84 1.77
N ILE A 25 7.42 12.10 1.55
CA ILE A 25 6.91 13.02 2.57
C ILE A 25 5.39 13.00 2.71
N GLY A 26 4.69 12.17 1.94
CA GLY A 26 3.23 12.04 2.03
C GLY A 26 2.43 13.22 1.50
N CYS A 27 2.95 14.00 0.56
CA CYS A 27 2.28 15.21 0.05
C CYS A 27 0.99 14.94 -0.75
N GLY A 28 0.74 13.70 -1.20
CA GLY A 28 -0.48 13.34 -1.94
C GLY A 28 -0.52 13.71 -3.43
N ASN A 29 0.47 14.44 -3.96
CA ASN A 29 0.48 14.84 -5.37
C ASN A 29 0.41 13.67 -6.34
N CYS A 30 1.08 12.56 -6.01
CA CYS A 30 1.10 11.36 -6.84
C CYS A 30 -0.25 10.63 -6.86
N GLU A 31 -1.01 10.66 -5.78
CA GLU A 31 -2.38 10.13 -5.72
C GLU A 31 -3.32 10.98 -6.59
N SER A 32 -3.32 12.31 -6.37
CA SER A 32 -4.18 13.25 -7.10
C SER A 32 -3.94 13.25 -8.61
N ASN A 33 -2.68 13.08 -9.03
CA ASN A 33 -2.28 13.12 -10.44
C ASN A 33 -2.22 11.73 -11.10
N CYS A 34 -2.64 10.66 -10.41
CA CYS A 34 -2.60 9.31 -10.95
C CYS A 34 -3.84 9.04 -11.83
N PRO A 35 -3.70 8.95 -13.17
CA PRO A 35 -4.85 8.70 -14.05
C PRO A 35 -5.41 7.28 -13.90
N TYR A 36 -4.66 6.38 -13.28
CA TYR A 36 -5.05 4.98 -13.06
C TYR A 36 -5.58 4.71 -11.66
N ASP A 37 -5.53 5.69 -10.77
CA ASP A 37 -5.98 5.60 -9.37
C ASP A 37 -5.34 4.41 -8.59
N VAL A 38 -4.08 4.09 -8.91
CA VAL A 38 -3.35 2.95 -8.34
C VAL A 38 -2.45 3.33 -7.16
N ILE A 39 -2.30 4.62 -6.89
CA ILE A 39 -1.54 5.14 -5.77
C ILE A 39 -2.53 5.57 -4.69
N ARG A 40 -2.29 5.10 -3.47
CA ARG A 40 -3.08 5.47 -2.29
C ARG A 40 -2.19 6.04 -1.22
N MET A 41 -2.75 6.95 -0.43
CA MET A 41 -2.07 7.43 0.76
C MET A 41 -2.47 6.56 1.94
N GLU A 42 -1.48 5.96 2.56
CA GLU A 42 -1.67 5.12 3.74
C GLU A 42 -0.99 5.77 4.95
N TYR A 43 -1.61 5.59 6.10
CA TYR A 43 -1.05 6.05 7.37
C TYR A 43 -0.24 4.92 7.99
N GLU A 44 0.97 5.23 8.40
CA GLU A 44 1.77 4.30 9.18
C GLU A 44 1.06 4.07 10.52
N ALA A 45 0.60 2.87 10.76
CA ALA A 45 -0.04 2.53 12.02
C ALA A 45 0.99 2.72 13.15
N PRO A 46 0.59 3.33 14.29
CA PRO A 46 1.48 3.45 15.43
C PRO A 46 1.98 2.07 15.86
N ASP A 47 3.23 2.00 16.28
CA ASP A 47 3.84 0.77 16.77
C ASP A 47 2.95 0.15 17.86
N LYS A 48 2.63 -1.12 17.68
CA LYS A 48 1.83 -1.84 18.68
C LYS A 48 2.59 -1.83 20.01
N PRO A 49 1.93 -1.50 21.11
CA PRO A 49 2.58 -1.53 22.42
C PRO A 49 3.13 -2.94 22.68
N PRO A 50 4.27 -3.07 23.35
CA PRO A 50 4.85 -4.37 23.64
C PRO A 50 3.90 -5.22 24.48
N ILE A 51 3.92 -6.54 24.30
CA ILE A 51 3.00 -7.49 24.91
C ILE A 51 2.92 -7.36 26.45
N TRP A 52 4.03 -6.97 27.10
CA TRP A 52 4.07 -6.75 28.55
C TRP A 52 3.24 -5.54 28.99
N ALA A 53 3.15 -4.49 28.16
CA ALA A 53 2.30 -3.33 28.45
C ALA A 53 0.81 -3.70 28.40
N TRP A 54 0.44 -4.59 27.47
CA TRP A 54 -0.89 -5.17 27.43
C TRP A 54 -1.19 -6.02 28.69
N LEU A 55 -0.22 -6.83 29.13
CA LEU A 55 -0.39 -7.74 30.27
C LEU A 55 -0.46 -7.01 31.62
N LEU A 56 0.32 -5.93 31.80
CA LEU A 56 0.43 -5.21 33.08
C LEU A 56 -0.53 -4.03 33.21
N PHE A 57 -0.89 -3.38 32.12
CA PHE A 57 -1.68 -2.14 32.11
C PHE A 57 -3.02 -2.27 31.39
N GLY A 58 -3.33 -3.44 30.85
CA GLY A 58 -4.61 -3.68 30.15
C GLY A 58 -4.80 -2.81 28.91
N TYR A 59 -3.72 -2.31 28.29
CA TYR A 59 -3.76 -1.63 27.01
C TYR A 59 -4.12 -2.66 25.91
N GLY A 60 -5.32 -3.25 26.01
CA GLY A 60 -5.94 -4.00 24.96
C GLY A 60 -6.35 -3.04 23.84
N ALA A 61 -6.34 -3.52 22.62
CA ALA A 61 -6.97 -2.82 21.50
C ALA A 61 -8.40 -2.45 21.95
N ASP A 62 -8.62 -1.18 22.17
CA ASP A 62 -9.90 -0.66 22.56
C ASP A 62 -10.86 -0.89 21.38
N VAL A 63 -11.63 -1.98 21.48
CA VAL A 63 -12.77 -2.25 20.59
C VAL A 63 -13.97 -1.48 21.13
N GLY A 64 -13.71 -0.34 21.71
CA GLY A 64 -14.66 0.50 22.38
C GLY A 64 -14.79 1.86 21.76
N GLU A 65 -15.97 2.09 21.22
CA GLU A 65 -16.51 3.42 20.94
C GLU A 65 -15.63 4.32 20.06
N VAL A 66 -15.97 4.33 18.80
CA VAL A 66 -15.65 5.45 17.89
C VAL A 66 -16.36 6.70 18.42
N LYS A 67 -15.88 7.23 19.55
CA LYS A 67 -16.19 8.60 19.96
C LYS A 67 -15.33 9.48 19.10
N ASP A 68 -15.97 10.17 18.17
CA ASP A 68 -15.47 11.33 17.43
C ASP A 68 -13.94 11.41 17.35
N PHE A 69 -13.35 10.42 16.66
CA PHE A 69 -11.94 10.46 16.34
C PHE A 69 -11.73 11.61 15.34
N GLN A 70 -11.50 12.79 15.87
CA GLN A 70 -10.82 13.83 15.12
C GLN A 70 -9.33 13.56 15.28
N PRO A 71 -8.72 12.87 14.32
CA PRO A 71 -7.29 12.69 14.34
C PRO A 71 -6.67 14.08 14.20
N ASP A 72 -5.74 14.41 15.09
CA ASP A 72 -4.91 15.59 14.94
C ASP A 72 -4.28 15.52 13.55
N VAL A 73 -4.75 16.37 12.65
CA VAL A 73 -4.40 16.33 11.21
C VAL A 73 -2.89 16.49 11.03
N GLU A 74 -2.22 17.16 11.96
CA GLU A 74 -0.75 17.33 11.98
C GLU A 74 0.00 16.03 12.36
N ALA A 75 -0.53 15.25 13.30
CA ALA A 75 0.09 13.97 13.68
C ALA A 75 -0.10 12.92 12.58
N LEU A 76 -1.26 12.92 11.91
CA LEU A 76 -1.55 12.07 10.74
C LEU A 76 -0.69 12.43 9.52
N ALA A 77 -0.38 13.71 9.34
CA ALA A 77 0.49 14.13 8.22
C ALA A 77 1.91 13.57 8.34
N LYS A 78 2.39 13.30 9.56
CA LYS A 78 3.77 12.84 9.83
C LYS A 78 4.01 11.36 9.52
N GLY A 79 2.96 10.54 9.47
CA GLY A 79 3.03 9.10 9.14
C GLY A 79 2.40 8.73 7.80
N LYS A 80 1.98 9.72 6.99
CA LYS A 80 1.33 9.48 5.72
C LYS A 80 2.35 9.17 4.63
N LYS A 81 2.23 8.00 3.99
CA LYS A 81 3.10 7.61 2.87
C LYS A 81 2.27 7.17 1.68
N ALA A 82 2.79 7.42 0.48
CA ALA A 82 2.18 6.89 -0.73
C ALA A 82 2.52 5.41 -0.88
N VAL A 83 1.51 4.59 -1.14
CA VAL A 83 1.66 3.16 -1.41
C VAL A 83 1.05 2.79 -2.75
N LYS A 84 1.59 1.79 -3.39
CA LYS A 84 1.04 1.19 -4.59
C LYS A 84 1.25 -0.32 -4.56
N CYS A 85 0.50 -1.03 -5.38
CA CYS A 85 0.69 -2.47 -5.55
C CYS A 85 2.09 -2.77 -6.11
N ASP A 86 2.87 -3.59 -5.39
CA ASP A 86 4.20 -4.11 -5.77
C ASP A 86 4.11 -5.48 -6.44
N ALA A 87 2.89 -5.95 -6.70
CA ALA A 87 2.60 -7.29 -7.22
C ALA A 87 3.16 -8.43 -6.35
N CYS A 88 3.43 -8.15 -5.07
CA CYS A 88 4.01 -9.08 -4.10
C CYS A 88 5.34 -9.70 -4.58
N MET A 89 6.23 -8.92 -5.16
CA MET A 89 7.50 -9.40 -5.74
C MET A 89 8.42 -10.07 -4.71
N SER A 90 8.27 -9.71 -3.44
CA SER A 90 9.03 -10.33 -2.33
C SER A 90 8.48 -11.70 -1.91
N ILE A 91 7.28 -12.06 -2.35
CA ILE A 91 6.59 -13.30 -1.93
C ILE A 91 6.79 -14.39 -2.98
N LYS A 92 7.45 -15.49 -2.59
CA LYS A 92 7.75 -16.62 -3.49
C LYS A 92 6.51 -17.33 -4.06
N THR A 93 5.39 -17.29 -3.34
CA THR A 93 4.11 -17.91 -3.75
C THR A 93 3.33 -17.06 -4.76
N GLY A 94 3.87 -15.90 -5.13
CA GLY A 94 3.21 -14.96 -6.05
C GLY A 94 2.22 -14.02 -5.36
N PRO A 95 1.40 -13.30 -6.14
CA PRO A 95 0.50 -12.29 -5.60
C PRO A 95 -0.54 -12.87 -4.64
N ALA A 96 -0.58 -12.34 -3.43
CA ALA A 96 -1.51 -12.80 -2.39
C ALA A 96 -2.99 -12.70 -2.81
N CYS A 97 -3.36 -11.64 -3.54
CA CYS A 97 -4.72 -11.46 -4.06
C CYS A 97 -5.15 -12.58 -5.01
N VAL A 98 -4.21 -13.17 -5.76
CA VAL A 98 -4.50 -14.30 -6.64
C VAL A 98 -4.64 -15.59 -5.84
N SER A 99 -3.71 -15.83 -4.90
CA SER A 99 -3.67 -17.08 -4.12
C SER A 99 -4.83 -17.24 -3.13
N VAL A 100 -5.38 -16.12 -2.61
CA VAL A 100 -6.49 -16.13 -1.63
C VAL A 100 -7.86 -15.87 -2.27
N CYS A 101 -7.96 -15.67 -3.58
CA CYS A 101 -9.23 -15.38 -4.24
C CYS A 101 -10.14 -16.63 -4.25
N PRO A 102 -11.26 -16.65 -3.51
CA PRO A 102 -12.10 -17.85 -3.39
C PRO A 102 -12.85 -18.19 -4.67
N THR A 103 -13.04 -17.22 -5.55
CA THR A 103 -13.76 -17.37 -6.82
C THR A 103 -12.83 -17.58 -8.01
N GLY A 104 -11.50 -17.47 -7.81
CA GLY A 104 -10.53 -17.53 -8.91
C GLY A 104 -10.65 -16.37 -9.91
N ALA A 105 -11.35 -15.28 -9.53
CA ALA A 105 -11.55 -14.12 -10.41
C ALA A 105 -10.29 -13.27 -10.56
N ALA A 106 -9.38 -13.32 -9.57
CA ALA A 106 -8.12 -12.60 -9.61
C ALA A 106 -7.08 -13.40 -10.39
N ASN A 107 -6.71 -12.93 -11.57
CA ASN A 107 -5.68 -13.55 -12.40
C ASN A 107 -4.55 -12.57 -12.69
N ARG A 108 -3.31 -13.05 -12.65
CA ARG A 108 -2.15 -12.31 -13.12
C ARG A 108 -1.67 -12.88 -14.44
N ILE A 109 -1.67 -12.04 -15.45
CA ILE A 109 -1.27 -12.40 -16.80
C ILE A 109 -0.05 -11.57 -17.17
N THR A 110 1.00 -12.22 -17.64
CA THR A 110 2.15 -11.52 -18.24
C THR A 110 1.82 -11.11 -19.66
N PRO A 111 2.43 -10.04 -20.19
CA PRO A 111 2.19 -9.60 -21.57
C PRO A 111 2.38 -10.73 -22.58
N ASP A 112 3.37 -11.60 -22.37
CA ASP A 112 3.69 -12.71 -23.27
C ASP A 112 2.58 -13.78 -23.33
N ASN A 113 1.87 -13.98 -22.20
CA ASN A 113 0.81 -14.99 -22.10
C ASN A 113 -0.58 -14.41 -22.35
N TYR A 114 -0.69 -13.11 -22.62
CA TYR A 114 -1.99 -12.47 -22.75
C TYR A 114 -2.80 -13.01 -23.93
N LEU A 115 -2.18 -13.21 -25.07
CA LEU A 115 -2.86 -13.75 -26.25
C LEU A 115 -3.32 -15.19 -26.03
N THR A 116 -2.50 -16.04 -25.41
CA THR A 116 -2.84 -17.42 -25.07
C THR A 116 -4.05 -17.47 -24.13
N TYR A 117 -4.04 -16.62 -23.11
CA TYR A 117 -5.15 -16.51 -22.16
C TYR A 117 -6.48 -16.12 -22.82
N LEU A 118 -6.46 -15.24 -23.83
CA LEU A 118 -7.66 -14.86 -24.57
C LEU A 118 -8.20 -15.98 -25.46
N GLN A 119 -7.33 -16.87 -25.94
CA GLN A 119 -7.73 -18.01 -26.80
C GLN A 119 -8.36 -19.16 -26.01
N GLU A 120 -8.00 -19.30 -24.73
CA GLU A 120 -8.48 -20.37 -23.85
C GLU A 120 -9.83 -20.07 -23.15
N ARG A 121 -10.37 -18.85 -23.33
CA ARG A 121 -11.57 -18.36 -22.69
C ARG A 121 -12.75 -18.26 -23.66
#